data_ad7ccb9c6fe960e9fc8db2fe18625184
#
_entry.id   ad7ccb9c6fe960e9fc8db2fe18625184
#
_cell.length_a   1.000
_cell.length_b   1.000
_cell.length_c   1.000
_cell.angle_alpha   90.00
_cell.angle_beta   90.00
_cell.angle_gamma   90.00
#
_symmetry.space_group_name_H-M   'P 1'
#
loop_
_entity.id
_entity.type
_entity.pdbx_description
1 polymer ?
#
loop_
_entity_poly.entity_id
_entity_poly.type
_entity_poly.pdbx_seq_one_letter_code
_entity_poly.pdbx_strand_id
1 'polypeptide(L)'
;MRGRLMRRSGGVLAVYVIAALLLTAEAWRGPTTGWAGICCDQAQAIWFLGWTPYAIGQGLDPFFTTMIGAPDGVNLMWNASMPILGLVAWLPTRLGGPIFAYNAMLVAGIALSGWTAWFAVRRYAGDGLGPLVGGAVYAFSPYVASHAALHLNLATAWVPPLFLIVLDELLVRRRHPARRLGVALGLLSVVQLLITEEVLATSVLAAGVLVLVLAACRRDAIQAGARRVVPALAAATVTFLVVGGWPLAAQFFGPQRISEQVQDAATFSTDLLNIGVPTSYQLLAPEAATAVSRDFSGLFHEATAYLGLPLLALLAAVAIRRWADLRIRVATVTGLVLLVLSLGPRLHVGAVDTGIPMPWAPLGSLPIVEHVLPGRLTLFAWLAIASVVAIVVAEAARRPVEAAAPRLLAVAAALVLVLPAPLARSTIEVPEFFRTWSEQGIGADETVLVAPYFHGGAGADPMVWAAVAGHGLRMPEAYAYVPGRNGETRTSPPPTQLTHVMQAIGNDGGFIVAGGEVRARIADDLRAAGVRHVIVGPMANRSPMLAFFEHLFGRPPADVGGVSIWRDVDVNGVAPEPPADE
;
A
#
# COMPACT_ATOMS: atom_id res chain seq x y z
N MET A 1 35.54 12.72 -9.98
CA MET A 1 34.46 13.00 -9.00
C MET A 1 33.26 12.06 -9.16
N ARG A 2 32.70 11.85 -10.35
CA ARG A 2 31.55 10.94 -10.63
C ARG A 2 31.77 9.50 -10.14
N GLY A 3 32.93 8.88 -10.38
CA GLY A 3 33.18 7.49 -9.96
C GLY A 3 33.23 7.26 -8.43
N ARG A 4 33.73 8.25 -7.66
CA ARG A 4 33.70 8.18 -6.17
C ARG A 4 32.28 8.33 -5.63
N LEU A 5 31.44 9.16 -6.27
CA LEU A 5 30.06 9.32 -5.90
C LEU A 5 29.26 8.05 -6.17
N MET A 6 29.43 7.41 -7.34
CA MET A 6 28.77 6.15 -7.67
C MET A 6 29.13 5.02 -6.70
N ARG A 7 30.41 4.86 -6.35
CA ARG A 7 30.84 3.85 -5.36
C ARG A 7 30.26 4.12 -3.96
N ARG A 8 30.18 5.40 -3.54
CA ARG A 8 29.57 5.78 -2.26
C ARG A 8 28.06 5.55 -2.24
N SER A 9 27.36 5.88 -3.34
CA SER A 9 25.89 5.69 -3.43
C SER A 9 25.51 4.21 -3.46
N GLY A 10 26.29 3.33 -4.12
CA GLY A 10 26.10 1.89 -4.09
C GLY A 10 26.28 1.30 -2.68
N GLY A 11 27.30 1.76 -1.94
CA GLY A 11 27.49 1.35 -0.53
C GLY A 11 26.35 1.82 0.38
N VAL A 12 25.81 3.02 0.16
CA VAL A 12 24.64 3.52 0.90
C VAL A 12 23.39 2.70 0.60
N LEU A 13 23.15 2.36 -0.68
CA LEU A 13 22.03 1.48 -1.05
C LEU A 13 22.17 0.11 -0.38
N ALA A 14 23.37 -0.47 -0.38
CA ALA A 14 23.61 -1.76 0.29
C ALA A 14 23.28 -1.72 1.79
N VAL A 15 23.60 -0.62 2.50
CA VAL A 15 23.21 -0.44 3.91
C VAL A 15 21.69 -0.48 4.08
N TYR A 16 20.94 0.22 3.21
CA TYR A 16 19.47 0.20 3.29
C TYR A 16 18.86 -1.15 2.90
N VAL A 17 19.46 -1.86 1.92
CA VAL A 17 19.04 -3.22 1.57
C VAL A 17 19.23 -4.16 2.78
N ILE A 18 20.40 -4.11 3.42
CA ILE A 18 20.66 -4.94 4.62
C ILE A 18 19.66 -4.58 5.73
N ALA A 19 19.40 -3.31 5.99
CA ALA A 19 18.45 -2.89 7.02
C ALA A 19 17.01 -3.33 6.68
N ALA A 20 16.60 -3.26 5.41
CA ALA A 20 15.29 -3.74 4.95
C ALA A 20 15.18 -5.28 5.06
N LEU A 21 16.25 -6.02 4.75
CA LEU A 21 16.31 -7.46 4.96
C LEU A 21 16.20 -7.83 6.45
N LEU A 22 16.82 -7.05 7.35
CA LEU A 22 16.68 -7.27 8.80
C LEU A 22 15.25 -6.98 9.27
N LEU A 23 14.59 -5.94 8.76
CA LEU A 23 13.19 -5.63 9.08
C LEU A 23 12.24 -6.75 8.63
N THR A 24 12.52 -7.39 7.50
CA THR A 24 11.70 -8.46 6.89
C THR A 24 12.27 -9.86 7.11
N ALA A 25 13.18 -10.04 8.08
CA ALA A 25 14.00 -11.25 8.23
C ALA A 25 13.19 -12.55 8.35
N GLU A 26 12.04 -12.50 9.02
CA GLU A 26 11.16 -13.67 9.21
C GLU A 26 10.61 -14.21 7.88
N ALA A 27 10.33 -13.35 6.91
CA ALA A 27 9.84 -13.78 5.59
C ALA A 27 10.90 -14.58 4.81
N TRP A 28 12.18 -14.31 5.05
CA TRP A 28 13.29 -14.98 4.35
C TRP A 28 13.61 -16.38 4.87
N ARG A 29 12.95 -16.83 5.96
CA ARG A 29 13.01 -18.23 6.41
C ARG A 29 12.28 -19.20 5.47
N GLY A 30 11.36 -18.68 4.64
CA GLY A 30 10.64 -19.43 3.62
C GLY A 30 10.00 -18.47 2.63
N PRO A 31 10.81 -17.82 1.77
CA PRO A 31 10.36 -16.68 0.97
C PRO A 31 9.40 -17.04 -0.15
N THR A 32 9.19 -18.34 -0.42
CA THR A 32 8.26 -18.86 -1.43
C THR A 32 6.95 -19.39 -0.83
N THR A 33 6.86 -19.48 0.51
CA THR A 33 5.72 -20.03 1.25
C THR A 33 5.16 -19.08 2.30
N GLY A 34 5.72 -17.87 2.39
CA GLY A 34 5.27 -16.84 3.33
C GLY A 34 5.86 -15.49 2.98
N TRP A 35 5.23 -14.47 3.51
CA TRP A 35 5.57 -13.07 3.28
C TRP A 35 5.72 -12.28 4.58
N ALA A 36 6.39 -11.14 4.51
CA ALA A 36 6.42 -10.17 5.59
C ALA A 36 5.06 -9.45 5.68
N GLY A 37 4.47 -9.44 6.88
CA GLY A 37 3.17 -8.82 7.14
C GLY A 37 2.16 -9.79 7.74
N ILE A 38 0.94 -9.32 7.98
CA ILE A 38 0.01 -9.98 8.92
C ILE A 38 -1.37 -10.30 8.35
N CYS A 39 -1.73 -9.88 7.12
CA CYS A 39 -3.11 -10.01 6.66
C CYS A 39 -3.24 -10.29 5.16
N CYS A 40 -4.38 -10.01 4.69
CA CYS A 40 -5.01 -10.31 3.42
C CYS A 40 -4.56 -9.40 2.27
N ASP A 41 -4.16 -8.15 2.53
CA ASP A 41 -3.74 -7.19 1.50
C ASP A 41 -2.51 -7.66 0.73
N GLN A 42 -1.65 -8.46 1.36
CA GLN A 42 -0.52 -9.07 0.70
C GLN A 42 -0.95 -10.11 -0.35
N ALA A 43 -2.04 -10.86 -0.09
CA ALA A 43 -2.59 -11.81 -1.07
C ALA A 43 -3.08 -11.08 -2.33
N GLN A 44 -3.77 -9.95 -2.15
CA GLN A 44 -4.17 -9.05 -3.23
C GLN A 44 -2.94 -8.51 -3.98
N ALA A 45 -1.95 -7.96 -3.24
CA ALA A 45 -0.73 -7.40 -3.82
C ALA A 45 0.10 -8.44 -4.59
N ILE A 46 0.18 -9.69 -4.10
CA ILE A 46 0.85 -10.81 -4.78
C ILE A 46 0.19 -11.10 -6.12
N TRP A 47 -1.15 -11.11 -6.17
CA TRP A 47 -1.88 -11.29 -7.42
C TRP A 47 -1.66 -10.11 -8.38
N PHE A 48 -1.79 -8.87 -7.90
CA PHE A 48 -1.64 -7.66 -8.72
C PHE A 48 -0.26 -7.51 -9.33
N LEU A 49 0.81 -7.84 -8.59
CA LEU A 49 2.18 -7.80 -9.11
C LEU A 49 2.39 -8.71 -10.32
N GLY A 50 1.72 -9.85 -10.36
CA GLY A 50 1.83 -10.78 -11.48
C GLY A 50 0.95 -10.42 -12.68
N TRP A 51 -0.14 -9.66 -12.47
CA TRP A 51 -1.13 -9.39 -13.50
C TRP A 51 -0.57 -8.59 -14.69
N THR A 52 0.06 -7.44 -14.44
CA THR A 52 0.52 -6.55 -15.52
C THR A 52 1.43 -7.26 -16.53
N PRO A 53 2.50 -7.97 -16.13
CA PRO A 53 3.33 -8.71 -17.08
C PRO A 53 2.59 -9.87 -17.74
N TYR A 54 1.65 -10.52 -17.05
CA TYR A 54 0.82 -11.57 -17.64
C TYR A 54 -0.10 -11.00 -18.73
N ALA A 55 -0.85 -9.94 -18.42
CA ALA A 55 -1.77 -9.30 -19.36
C ALA A 55 -1.06 -8.83 -20.64
N ILE A 56 0.09 -8.16 -20.49
CA ILE A 56 0.90 -7.73 -21.65
C ILE A 56 1.36 -8.94 -22.47
N GLY A 57 1.81 -10.01 -21.80
CA GLY A 57 2.27 -11.23 -22.48
C GLY A 57 1.16 -11.97 -23.23
N GLN A 58 -0.09 -11.84 -22.80
CA GLN A 58 -1.27 -12.43 -23.43
C GLN A 58 -2.03 -11.47 -24.37
N GLY A 59 -1.57 -10.21 -24.50
CA GLY A 59 -2.27 -9.20 -25.30
C GLY A 59 -3.59 -8.73 -24.68
N LEU A 60 -3.73 -8.86 -23.34
CA LEU A 60 -4.89 -8.41 -22.56
C LEU A 60 -4.69 -6.98 -22.05
N ASP A 61 -5.77 -6.35 -21.57
CA ASP A 61 -5.71 -5.04 -20.94
C ASP A 61 -5.01 -5.14 -19.56
N PRO A 62 -3.89 -4.43 -19.32
CA PRO A 62 -3.22 -4.44 -18.02
C PRO A 62 -3.99 -3.71 -16.92
N PHE A 63 -5.00 -2.92 -17.25
CA PHE A 63 -5.78 -2.08 -16.32
C PHE A 63 -7.19 -2.58 -16.04
N PHE A 64 -7.60 -3.66 -16.73
CA PHE A 64 -8.88 -4.32 -16.50
C PHE A 64 -8.73 -5.84 -16.61
N THR A 65 -9.50 -6.58 -15.81
CA THR A 65 -9.46 -8.05 -15.84
C THR A 65 -10.82 -8.65 -15.55
N THR A 66 -11.11 -9.78 -16.17
CA THR A 66 -12.21 -10.69 -15.81
C THR A 66 -11.73 -11.99 -15.20
N MET A 67 -10.42 -12.12 -14.92
CA MET A 67 -9.87 -13.31 -14.25
C MET A 67 -10.22 -13.36 -12.76
N ILE A 68 -10.56 -12.23 -12.17
CA ILE A 68 -11.18 -12.09 -10.84
C ILE A 68 -12.43 -11.22 -10.98
N GLY A 69 -13.42 -11.44 -10.12
CA GLY A 69 -14.71 -10.74 -10.18
C GLY A 69 -15.53 -11.10 -11.44
N ALA A 70 -15.35 -12.31 -11.98
CA ALA A 70 -16.09 -12.76 -13.16
C ALA A 70 -17.61 -12.87 -12.86
N PRO A 71 -18.49 -12.56 -13.81
CA PRO A 71 -18.20 -12.15 -15.20
C PRO A 71 -17.89 -10.65 -15.38
N ASP A 72 -18.23 -9.79 -14.43
CA ASP A 72 -18.20 -8.32 -14.54
C ASP A 72 -16.77 -7.77 -14.58
N GLY A 73 -15.85 -8.42 -13.90
CA GLY A 73 -14.44 -8.08 -13.84
C GLY A 73 -14.11 -6.95 -12.86
N VAL A 74 -12.86 -6.52 -12.88
CA VAL A 74 -12.29 -5.52 -11.97
C VAL A 74 -11.51 -4.46 -12.74
N ASN A 75 -11.81 -3.20 -12.49
CA ASN A 75 -10.99 -2.07 -12.93
C ASN A 75 -9.81 -1.90 -11.97
N LEU A 76 -8.62 -2.24 -12.45
CA LEU A 76 -7.42 -2.29 -11.63
C LEU A 76 -6.87 -0.90 -11.29
N MET A 77 -7.28 0.13 -12.02
CA MET A 77 -6.88 1.52 -11.72
C MET A 77 -7.64 2.15 -10.55
N TRP A 78 -8.72 1.51 -10.06
CA TRP A 78 -9.35 1.85 -8.78
C TRP A 78 -8.79 1.04 -7.60
N ASN A 79 -7.78 0.22 -7.88
CA ASN A 79 -7.15 -0.68 -6.93
C ASN A 79 -5.65 -0.38 -6.78
N ALA A 80 -5.05 -0.84 -5.68
CA ALA A 80 -3.60 -0.75 -5.47
C ALA A 80 -2.84 -1.77 -6.37
N SER A 81 -3.10 -1.75 -7.68
CA SER A 81 -2.61 -2.75 -8.63
C SER A 81 -1.14 -2.64 -8.98
N MET A 82 -0.51 -1.51 -8.71
CA MET A 82 0.94 -1.27 -8.84
C MET A 82 1.54 -1.69 -10.20
N PRO A 83 0.98 -1.28 -11.35
CA PRO A 83 1.40 -1.82 -12.64
C PRO A 83 2.90 -1.73 -12.92
N ILE A 84 3.55 -0.64 -12.52
CA ILE A 84 5.00 -0.45 -12.74
C ILE A 84 5.84 -1.37 -11.85
N LEU A 85 5.39 -1.66 -10.62
CA LEU A 85 6.06 -2.62 -9.75
C LEU A 85 5.88 -4.03 -10.30
N GLY A 86 4.73 -4.35 -10.87
CA GLY A 86 4.46 -5.63 -11.54
C GLY A 86 5.45 -5.90 -12.69
N LEU A 87 5.72 -4.88 -13.52
CA LEU A 87 6.73 -5.01 -14.58
C LEU A 87 8.13 -5.31 -14.02
N VAL A 88 8.52 -4.67 -12.91
CA VAL A 88 9.81 -4.93 -12.25
C VAL A 88 9.80 -6.30 -11.56
N ALA A 89 8.67 -6.68 -10.96
CA ALA A 89 8.48 -7.94 -10.27
C ALA A 89 8.49 -9.16 -11.20
N TRP A 90 8.35 -8.97 -12.53
CA TRP A 90 8.42 -10.06 -13.51
C TRP A 90 9.64 -10.95 -13.35
N LEU A 91 10.83 -10.35 -13.19
CA LEU A 91 12.06 -11.13 -13.04
C LEU A 91 12.10 -11.93 -11.71
N PRO A 92 11.90 -11.33 -10.52
CA PRO A 92 11.83 -12.11 -9.29
C PRO A 92 10.69 -13.14 -9.27
N THR A 93 9.55 -12.87 -9.93
CA THR A 93 8.48 -13.87 -10.09
C THR A 93 8.97 -15.11 -10.86
N ARG A 94 9.73 -14.91 -11.93
CA ARG A 94 10.32 -16.02 -12.70
C ARG A 94 11.38 -16.81 -11.93
N LEU A 95 12.09 -16.15 -11.01
CA LEU A 95 13.18 -16.77 -10.22
C LEU A 95 12.68 -17.55 -9.01
N GLY A 96 11.65 -17.05 -8.31
CA GLY A 96 11.21 -17.61 -7.02
C GLY A 96 9.70 -17.66 -6.82
N GLY A 97 8.92 -17.34 -7.84
CA GLY A 97 7.46 -17.32 -7.77
C GLY A 97 6.89 -16.00 -7.21
N PRO A 98 5.54 -15.87 -7.20
CA PRO A 98 4.88 -14.60 -6.88
C PRO A 98 5.07 -14.15 -5.43
N ILE A 99 5.13 -15.06 -4.46
CA ILE A 99 5.36 -14.75 -3.04
C ILE A 99 6.78 -14.21 -2.84
N PHE A 100 7.79 -14.85 -3.45
CA PHE A 100 9.17 -14.36 -3.44
C PHE A 100 9.26 -12.97 -4.06
N ALA A 101 8.58 -12.73 -5.17
CA ALA A 101 8.56 -11.44 -5.84
C ALA A 101 7.99 -10.34 -4.94
N TYR A 102 6.91 -10.60 -4.21
CA TYR A 102 6.36 -9.68 -3.22
C TYR A 102 7.39 -9.29 -2.17
N ASN A 103 8.04 -10.28 -1.53
CA ASN A 103 9.08 -10.02 -0.52
C ASN A 103 10.27 -9.22 -1.09
N ALA A 104 10.70 -9.55 -2.31
CA ALA A 104 11.77 -8.83 -2.99
C ALA A 104 11.40 -7.37 -3.31
N MET A 105 10.16 -7.12 -3.77
CA MET A 105 9.65 -5.78 -4.03
C MET A 105 9.51 -4.95 -2.76
N LEU A 106 9.11 -5.54 -1.65
CA LEU A 106 9.03 -4.86 -0.36
C LEU A 106 10.41 -4.39 0.12
N VAL A 107 11.40 -5.28 0.09
CA VAL A 107 12.80 -4.91 0.42
C VAL A 107 13.33 -3.82 -0.51
N ALA A 108 13.10 -3.95 -1.81
CA ALA A 108 13.52 -2.95 -2.80
C ALA A 108 12.84 -1.60 -2.56
N GLY A 109 11.53 -1.58 -2.30
CA GLY A 109 10.75 -0.37 -2.02
C GLY A 109 11.28 0.40 -0.82
N ILE A 110 11.50 -0.29 0.31
CA ILE A 110 12.06 0.31 1.54
C ILE A 110 13.49 0.82 1.30
N ALA A 111 14.35 0.00 0.69
CA ALA A 111 15.75 0.36 0.44
C ALA A 111 15.88 1.56 -0.51
N LEU A 112 15.09 1.60 -1.58
CA LEU A 112 15.05 2.72 -2.52
C LEU A 112 14.50 3.98 -1.85
N SER A 113 13.53 3.87 -0.93
CA SER A 113 13.00 5.00 -0.17
C SER A 113 14.11 5.68 0.66
N GLY A 114 14.93 4.89 1.36
CA GLY A 114 16.10 5.40 2.07
C GLY A 114 17.15 6.03 1.15
N TRP A 115 17.40 5.38 0.03
CA TRP A 115 18.40 5.82 -0.93
C TRP A 115 18.02 7.14 -1.62
N THR A 116 16.77 7.29 -2.04
CA THR A 116 16.28 8.56 -2.64
C THR A 116 16.17 9.68 -1.60
N ALA A 117 15.74 9.37 -0.38
CA ALA A 117 15.75 10.31 0.73
C ALA A 117 17.18 10.75 1.07
N TRP A 118 18.17 9.85 1.06
CA TRP A 118 19.58 10.19 1.23
C TRP A 118 20.03 11.22 0.18
N PHE A 119 19.66 11.06 -1.11
CA PHE A 119 19.97 12.05 -2.13
C PHE A 119 19.29 13.39 -1.88
N ALA A 120 18.04 13.38 -1.44
CA ALA A 120 17.28 14.60 -1.18
C ALA A 120 17.85 15.37 0.01
N VAL A 121 18.00 14.73 1.17
CA VAL A 121 18.47 15.41 2.40
C VAL A 121 19.94 15.82 2.34
N ARG A 122 20.78 15.11 1.56
CA ARG A 122 22.18 15.46 1.29
C ARG A 122 22.33 16.85 0.69
N ARG A 123 21.33 17.34 -0.02
CA ARG A 123 21.32 18.68 -0.61
C ARG A 123 21.37 19.79 0.45
N TYR A 124 20.89 19.48 1.66
CA TYR A 124 20.80 20.42 2.79
C TYR A 124 21.83 20.15 3.88
N ALA A 125 22.13 18.89 4.14
CA ALA A 125 23.06 18.45 5.18
C ALA A 125 24.52 18.32 4.69
N GLY A 126 24.74 18.19 3.37
CA GLY A 126 26.03 17.87 2.78
C GLY A 126 26.33 16.37 2.83
N ASP A 127 27.62 16.01 2.65
CA ASP A 127 28.07 14.61 2.64
C ASP A 127 28.34 14.09 4.06
N GLY A 128 28.32 12.76 4.22
CA GLY A 128 28.73 12.07 5.45
C GLY A 128 27.60 11.34 6.16
N LEU A 129 27.67 11.23 7.50
CA LEU A 129 26.76 10.47 8.33
C LEU A 129 25.34 11.05 8.34
N GLY A 130 25.22 12.39 8.30
CA GLY A 130 23.92 13.06 8.38
C GLY A 130 22.90 12.57 7.35
N PRO A 131 23.18 12.63 6.04
CA PRO A 131 22.26 12.12 5.03
C PRO A 131 21.96 10.62 5.16
N LEU A 132 22.94 9.79 5.58
CA LEU A 132 22.73 8.36 5.81
C LEU A 132 21.69 8.15 6.91
N VAL A 133 21.82 8.85 8.03
CA VAL A 133 20.85 8.77 9.13
C VAL A 133 19.49 9.34 8.70
N GLY A 134 19.47 10.48 7.98
CA GLY A 134 18.22 11.07 7.48
C GLY A 134 17.47 10.13 6.53
N GLY A 135 18.16 9.46 5.61
CA GLY A 135 17.55 8.47 4.74
C GLY A 135 16.99 7.26 5.52
N ALA A 136 17.70 6.83 6.57
CA ALA A 136 17.22 5.77 7.46
C ALA A 136 15.96 6.20 8.24
N VAL A 137 15.94 7.43 8.79
CA VAL A 137 14.77 7.98 9.50
C VAL A 137 13.54 8.01 8.59
N TYR A 138 13.69 8.29 7.31
CA TYR A 138 12.59 8.26 6.36
C TYR A 138 12.15 6.84 6.02
N ALA A 139 13.08 5.98 5.61
CA ALA A 139 12.78 4.63 5.14
C ALA A 139 12.32 3.67 6.23
N PHE A 140 12.70 3.91 7.47
CA PHE A 140 12.33 3.11 8.64
C PHE A 140 11.46 3.91 9.61
N SER A 141 10.79 4.96 9.12
CA SER A 141 9.81 5.72 9.89
C SER A 141 8.61 4.85 10.27
N PRO A 142 7.88 5.20 11.32
CA PRO A 142 6.60 4.58 11.66
C PRO A 142 5.64 4.46 10.46
N TYR A 143 5.63 5.43 9.54
CA TYR A 143 4.84 5.35 8.32
C TYR A 143 5.25 4.17 7.45
N VAL A 144 6.52 4.10 7.04
CA VAL A 144 6.98 3.04 6.13
C VAL A 144 6.93 1.68 6.82
N ALA A 145 7.30 1.59 8.10
CA ALA A 145 7.29 0.34 8.85
C ALA A 145 5.87 -0.24 9.02
N SER A 146 4.90 0.61 9.35
CA SER A 146 3.50 0.22 9.50
C SER A 146 2.91 -0.25 8.17
N HIS A 147 3.10 0.52 7.10
CA HIS A 147 2.63 0.13 5.77
C HIS A 147 3.38 -1.07 5.17
N ALA A 148 4.64 -1.29 5.54
CA ALA A 148 5.38 -2.49 5.13
C ALA A 148 4.74 -3.79 5.65
N ALA A 149 3.94 -3.71 6.70
CA ALA A 149 3.21 -4.86 7.24
C ALA A 149 1.94 -5.22 6.46
N LEU A 150 1.40 -4.31 5.62
CA LEU A 150 0.15 -4.52 4.86
C LEU A 150 0.21 -4.01 3.42
N HIS A 151 0.66 -2.78 3.20
CA HIS A 151 0.46 -2.04 1.96
C HIS A 151 1.78 -1.83 1.22
N LEU A 152 2.17 -2.75 0.34
CA LEU A 152 3.40 -2.68 -0.45
C LEU A 152 3.51 -1.36 -1.24
N ASN A 153 2.40 -0.88 -1.82
CA ASN A 153 2.32 0.36 -2.59
C ASN A 153 2.68 1.59 -1.75
N LEU A 154 2.25 1.65 -0.49
CA LEU A 154 2.51 2.77 0.43
C LEU A 154 3.89 2.70 1.08
N ALA A 155 4.40 1.48 1.36
CA ALA A 155 5.76 1.26 1.81
C ALA A 155 6.81 1.58 0.73
N THR A 156 6.40 1.57 -0.55
CA THR A 156 7.23 1.90 -1.71
C THR A 156 7.31 3.42 -1.92
N ALA A 157 7.89 4.13 -0.96
CA ALA A 157 7.88 5.60 -0.83
C ALA A 157 9.12 6.30 -1.40
N TRP A 158 9.73 5.77 -2.48
CA TRP A 158 10.98 6.31 -3.02
C TRP A 158 10.81 7.50 -3.97
N VAL A 159 9.62 7.76 -4.50
CA VAL A 159 9.37 8.88 -5.42
C VAL A 159 9.24 10.24 -4.71
N PRO A 160 8.56 10.38 -3.55
CA PRO A 160 8.41 11.65 -2.84
C PRO A 160 9.72 12.42 -2.60
N PRO A 161 10.84 11.80 -2.18
CA PRO A 161 12.12 12.50 -2.08
C PRO A 161 12.65 13.05 -3.41
N LEU A 162 12.31 12.41 -4.54
CA LEU A 162 12.69 12.89 -5.88
C LEU A 162 11.87 14.12 -6.29
N PHE A 163 10.59 14.20 -5.91
CA PHE A 163 9.81 15.43 -6.06
C PHE A 163 10.43 16.60 -5.31
N LEU A 164 10.89 16.38 -4.07
CA LEU A 164 11.61 17.40 -3.32
C LEU A 164 12.87 17.89 -4.06
N ILE A 165 13.63 16.98 -4.67
CA ILE A 165 14.81 17.33 -5.49
C ILE A 165 14.42 18.21 -6.68
N VAL A 166 13.36 17.85 -7.40
CA VAL A 166 12.90 18.61 -8.57
C VAL A 166 12.42 20.00 -8.16
N LEU A 167 11.65 20.11 -7.07
CA LEU A 167 11.17 21.38 -6.54
C LEU A 167 12.32 22.28 -6.08
N ASP A 168 13.32 21.73 -5.39
CA ASP A 168 14.51 22.47 -4.96
C ASP A 168 15.31 23.02 -6.19
N GLU A 169 15.44 22.21 -7.26
CA GLU A 169 16.07 22.67 -8.51
C GLU A 169 15.23 23.69 -9.26
N LEU A 170 13.92 23.59 -9.20
CA LEU A 170 13.03 24.52 -9.90
C LEU A 170 12.99 25.88 -9.22
N LEU A 171 12.83 25.90 -7.90
CA LEU A 171 12.56 27.10 -7.12
C LEU A 171 13.81 27.75 -6.51
N VAL A 172 14.74 26.94 -6.01
CA VAL A 172 15.87 27.42 -5.19
C VAL A 172 17.17 27.43 -5.96
N ARG A 173 17.66 26.27 -6.44
CA ARG A 173 19.01 26.13 -7.07
C ARG A 173 19.06 26.56 -8.52
N ARG A 174 18.01 26.27 -9.29
CA ARG A 174 17.82 26.73 -10.67
C ARG A 174 18.95 26.36 -11.66
N ARG A 175 19.62 25.24 -11.43
CA ARG A 175 20.79 24.80 -12.24
C ARG A 175 20.41 24.18 -13.58
N HIS A 176 19.17 23.67 -13.70
CA HIS A 176 18.68 22.95 -14.87
C HIS A 176 17.56 23.72 -15.58
N PRO A 177 17.38 23.56 -16.92
CA PRO A 177 16.29 24.16 -17.65
C PRO A 177 14.92 23.76 -17.10
N ALA A 178 13.99 24.72 -16.95
CA ALA A 178 12.66 24.50 -16.37
C ALA A 178 11.86 23.40 -17.10
N ARG A 179 11.89 23.38 -18.45
CA ARG A 179 11.19 22.36 -19.24
C ARG A 179 11.72 20.95 -18.97
N ARG A 180 13.05 20.75 -18.80
CA ARG A 180 13.63 19.44 -18.46
C ARG A 180 13.18 18.98 -17.07
N LEU A 181 13.13 19.91 -16.11
CA LEU A 181 12.60 19.62 -14.78
C LEU A 181 11.10 19.29 -14.84
N GLY A 182 10.34 19.96 -15.70
CA GLY A 182 8.94 19.65 -15.95
C GLY A 182 8.73 18.25 -16.53
N VAL A 183 9.52 17.87 -17.55
CA VAL A 183 9.46 16.49 -18.08
C VAL A 183 9.79 15.47 -16.98
N ALA A 184 10.84 15.70 -16.18
CA ALA A 184 11.19 14.83 -15.08
C ALA A 184 10.05 14.74 -14.03
N LEU A 185 9.42 15.88 -13.71
CA LEU A 185 8.26 15.92 -12.81
C LEU A 185 7.08 15.11 -13.38
N GLY A 186 6.76 15.27 -14.67
CA GLY A 186 5.70 14.51 -15.32
C GLY A 186 5.95 13.00 -15.33
N LEU A 187 7.18 12.58 -15.65
CA LEU A 187 7.57 11.16 -15.62
C LEU A 187 7.51 10.58 -14.19
N LEU A 188 8.02 11.31 -13.20
CA LEU A 188 7.92 10.89 -11.79
C LEU A 188 6.47 10.81 -11.33
N SER A 189 5.61 11.71 -11.80
CA SER A 189 4.16 11.66 -11.51
C SER A 189 3.50 10.43 -12.12
N VAL A 190 3.86 10.03 -13.35
CA VAL A 190 3.37 8.78 -13.96
C VAL A 190 3.87 7.56 -13.18
N VAL A 191 5.15 7.53 -12.83
CA VAL A 191 5.70 6.43 -12.01
C VAL A 191 4.97 6.32 -10.68
N GLN A 192 4.72 7.45 -10.01
CA GLN A 192 3.98 7.45 -8.74
C GLN A 192 2.51 7.07 -8.91
N LEU A 193 1.85 7.51 -9.98
CA LEU A 193 0.49 7.08 -10.35
C LEU A 193 0.41 5.55 -10.47
N LEU A 194 1.38 4.96 -11.18
CA LEU A 194 1.43 3.51 -11.42
C LEU A 194 1.99 2.69 -10.22
N ILE A 195 2.42 3.33 -9.15
CA ILE A 195 2.68 2.71 -7.84
C ILE A 195 1.44 2.87 -6.96
N THR A 196 1.01 4.11 -6.75
CA THR A 196 -0.20 4.49 -6.02
C THR A 196 -0.54 5.95 -6.27
N GLU A 197 -1.75 6.20 -6.72
CA GLU A 197 -2.29 7.54 -6.98
C GLU A 197 -2.47 8.35 -5.70
N GLU A 198 -2.76 7.71 -4.59
CA GLU A 198 -2.94 8.36 -3.30
C GLU A 198 -1.66 9.08 -2.83
N VAL A 199 -0.48 8.44 -2.99
CA VAL A 199 0.80 9.09 -2.68
C VAL A 199 1.13 10.19 -3.69
N LEU A 200 0.65 10.10 -4.95
CA LEU A 200 0.77 11.19 -5.90
C LEU A 200 -0.05 12.41 -5.44
N ALA A 201 -1.31 12.21 -5.07
CA ALA A 201 -2.21 13.29 -4.62
C ALA A 201 -1.67 13.95 -3.33
N THR A 202 -1.26 13.14 -2.34
CA THR A 202 -0.63 13.66 -1.11
C THR A 202 0.71 14.35 -1.37
N SER A 203 1.49 13.92 -2.39
CA SER A 203 2.71 14.61 -2.83
C SER A 203 2.41 16.01 -3.36
N VAL A 204 1.33 16.18 -4.12
CA VAL A 204 0.91 17.50 -4.64
C VAL A 204 0.52 18.42 -3.48
N LEU A 205 -0.25 17.93 -2.50
CA LEU A 205 -0.63 18.70 -1.31
C LEU A 205 0.61 19.07 -0.48
N ALA A 206 1.49 18.13 -0.21
CA ALA A 206 2.73 18.39 0.54
C ALA A 206 3.66 19.37 -0.18
N ALA A 207 3.75 19.28 -1.51
CA ALA A 207 4.48 20.26 -2.32
C ALA A 207 3.85 21.66 -2.22
N GLY A 208 2.52 21.75 -2.25
CA GLY A 208 1.78 23.01 -2.03
C GLY A 208 2.12 23.63 -0.67
N VAL A 209 2.05 22.85 0.41
CA VAL A 209 2.43 23.29 1.76
C VAL A 209 3.88 23.77 1.79
N LEU A 210 4.82 22.99 1.25
CA LEU A 210 6.23 23.38 1.19
C LEU A 210 6.44 24.70 0.43
N VAL A 211 5.78 24.89 -0.70
CA VAL A 211 5.87 26.12 -1.52
C VAL A 211 5.31 27.32 -0.75
N LEU A 212 4.18 27.17 -0.06
CA LEU A 212 3.59 28.22 0.76
C LEU A 212 4.50 28.60 1.93
N VAL A 213 5.05 27.62 2.64
CA VAL A 213 6.01 27.86 3.73
C VAL A 213 7.28 28.54 3.21
N LEU A 214 7.80 28.08 2.07
CA LEU A 214 8.97 28.70 1.44
C LEU A 214 8.66 30.14 1.00
N ALA A 215 7.48 30.42 0.46
CA ALA A 215 7.03 31.76 0.08
C ALA A 215 6.94 32.69 1.28
N ALA A 216 6.42 32.21 2.39
CA ALA A 216 6.36 32.97 3.63
C ALA A 216 7.77 33.28 4.22
N CYS A 217 8.72 32.34 4.09
CA CYS A 217 10.08 32.49 4.59
C CYS A 217 11.03 33.20 3.62
N ARG A 218 10.83 33.09 2.31
CA ARG A 218 11.74 33.54 1.23
C ARG A 218 10.95 33.98 -0.01
N ARG A 219 10.19 35.06 0.14
CA ARG A 219 9.38 35.64 -0.94
C ARG A 219 10.18 35.97 -2.20
N ASP A 220 11.41 36.47 -2.02
CA ASP A 220 12.38 36.74 -3.07
C ASP A 220 12.73 35.49 -3.91
N ALA A 221 12.96 34.35 -3.27
CA ALA A 221 13.27 33.11 -3.94
C ALA A 221 12.11 32.60 -4.81
N ILE A 222 10.89 32.69 -4.30
CA ILE A 222 9.68 32.28 -5.04
C ILE A 222 9.43 33.20 -6.21
N GLN A 223 9.50 34.54 -6.03
CA GLN A 223 9.30 35.50 -7.13
C GLN A 223 10.31 35.31 -8.26
N ALA A 224 11.59 35.09 -7.93
CA ALA A 224 12.63 34.83 -8.90
C ALA A 224 12.47 33.45 -9.60
N GLY A 225 11.86 32.46 -8.93
CA GLY A 225 11.51 31.16 -9.50
C GLY A 225 10.21 31.14 -10.32
N ALA A 226 9.28 32.04 -10.06
CA ALA A 226 7.91 31.99 -10.58
C ALA A 226 7.83 31.91 -12.12
N ARG A 227 8.69 32.65 -12.84
CA ARG A 227 8.76 32.59 -14.32
C ARG A 227 9.15 31.22 -14.87
N ARG A 228 9.73 30.36 -14.04
CA ARG A 228 10.16 29.00 -14.40
C ARG A 228 9.07 27.97 -14.13
N VAL A 229 8.16 28.28 -13.21
CA VAL A 229 7.09 27.36 -12.79
C VAL A 229 6.15 27.05 -13.94
N VAL A 230 5.66 28.07 -14.65
CA VAL A 230 4.70 27.89 -15.75
C VAL A 230 5.23 26.96 -16.85
N PRO A 231 6.41 27.18 -17.45
CA PRO A 231 6.94 26.28 -18.48
C PRO A 231 7.31 24.89 -17.94
N ALA A 232 7.63 24.78 -16.64
CA ALA A 232 7.87 23.48 -16.03
C ALA A 232 6.55 22.71 -15.83
N LEU A 233 5.53 23.35 -15.26
CA LEU A 233 4.22 22.71 -15.08
C LEU A 233 3.59 22.34 -16.44
N ALA A 234 3.65 23.22 -17.45
CA ALA A 234 3.16 22.88 -18.77
C ALA A 234 3.86 21.63 -19.35
N ALA A 235 5.19 21.55 -19.23
CA ALA A 235 5.94 20.36 -19.66
C ALA A 235 5.58 19.12 -18.83
N ALA A 236 5.39 19.28 -17.51
CA ALA A 236 4.97 18.19 -16.62
C ALA A 236 3.57 17.67 -16.98
N THR A 237 2.59 18.57 -17.17
CA THR A 237 1.22 18.21 -17.55
C THR A 237 1.19 17.49 -18.89
N VAL A 238 1.86 18.02 -19.92
CA VAL A 238 1.93 17.37 -21.24
C VAL A 238 2.56 15.97 -21.11
N THR A 239 3.68 15.85 -20.41
CA THR A 239 4.35 14.54 -20.22
C THR A 239 3.46 13.57 -19.45
N PHE A 240 2.81 14.03 -18.38
CA PHE A 240 1.91 13.23 -17.56
C PHE A 240 0.70 12.73 -18.37
N LEU A 241 0.06 13.60 -19.15
CA LEU A 241 -1.10 13.23 -19.97
C LEU A 241 -0.73 12.34 -21.15
N VAL A 242 0.42 12.55 -21.78
CA VAL A 242 0.88 11.72 -22.92
C VAL A 242 1.22 10.30 -22.44
N VAL A 243 1.90 10.16 -21.32
CA VAL A 243 2.37 8.85 -20.84
C VAL A 243 1.34 8.18 -19.91
N GLY A 244 0.69 8.95 -19.05
CA GLY A 244 -0.31 8.47 -18.07
C GLY A 244 -1.76 8.52 -18.56
N GLY A 245 -2.01 9.02 -19.77
CA GLY A 245 -3.37 9.23 -20.29
C GLY A 245 -4.17 7.93 -20.44
N TRP A 246 -3.54 6.84 -20.87
CA TRP A 246 -4.23 5.54 -20.98
C TRP A 246 -4.66 4.97 -19.61
N PRO A 247 -3.79 4.81 -18.60
CA PRO A 247 -4.25 4.38 -17.28
C PRO A 247 -5.34 5.30 -16.68
N LEU A 248 -5.24 6.62 -16.85
CA LEU A 248 -6.28 7.55 -16.41
C LEU A 248 -7.61 7.34 -17.18
N ALA A 249 -7.53 7.10 -18.48
CA ALA A 249 -8.71 6.80 -19.28
C ALA A 249 -9.37 5.49 -18.83
N ALA A 250 -8.58 4.44 -18.54
CA ALA A 250 -9.07 3.19 -17.99
C ALA A 250 -9.76 3.40 -16.64
N GLN A 251 -9.20 4.24 -15.76
CA GLN A 251 -9.78 4.55 -14.45
C GLN A 251 -11.13 5.25 -14.57
N PHE A 252 -11.18 6.39 -15.26
CA PHE A 252 -12.35 7.28 -15.23
C PHE A 252 -13.40 6.97 -16.29
N PHE A 253 -13.03 6.30 -17.37
CA PHE A 253 -13.93 6.00 -18.50
C PHE A 253 -14.05 4.50 -18.80
N GLY A 254 -13.25 3.66 -18.13
CA GLY A 254 -13.30 2.20 -18.27
C GLY A 254 -14.50 1.56 -17.58
N PRO A 255 -14.68 0.23 -17.75
CA PRO A 255 -15.71 -0.53 -17.05
C PRO A 255 -15.43 -0.58 -15.54
N GLN A 256 -16.44 -0.94 -14.75
CA GLN A 256 -16.33 -1.12 -13.28
C GLN A 256 -15.72 0.11 -12.57
N ARG A 257 -16.08 1.31 -13.03
CA ARG A 257 -15.64 2.55 -12.40
C ARG A 257 -16.38 2.78 -11.09
N ILE A 258 -15.64 3.29 -10.10
CA ILE A 258 -16.18 3.71 -8.81
C ILE A 258 -16.58 5.19 -8.89
N SER A 259 -17.74 5.54 -8.37
CA SER A 259 -18.26 6.91 -8.35
C SER A 259 -18.29 7.55 -6.97
N GLU A 260 -18.18 6.73 -5.92
CA GLU A 260 -18.18 7.18 -4.54
C GLU A 260 -16.76 7.20 -3.95
N GLN A 261 -16.64 7.81 -2.78
CA GLN A 261 -15.39 7.82 -2.01
C GLN A 261 -15.00 6.40 -1.60
N VAL A 262 -13.76 6.02 -1.86
CA VAL A 262 -13.26 4.66 -1.57
C VAL A 262 -13.14 4.42 -0.06
N GLN A 263 -12.65 5.44 0.68
CA GLN A 263 -12.41 5.37 2.12
C GLN A 263 -12.83 6.69 2.79
N ASP A 264 -13.31 6.60 4.03
CA ASP A 264 -13.70 7.78 4.81
C ASP A 264 -12.48 8.51 5.40
N ALA A 265 -12.32 9.78 5.06
CA ALA A 265 -11.22 10.62 5.54
C ALA A 265 -11.21 10.82 7.07
N ALA A 266 -12.38 10.81 7.73
CA ALA A 266 -12.44 10.95 9.19
C ALA A 266 -11.91 9.70 9.88
N THR A 267 -12.24 8.52 9.36
CA THR A 267 -11.74 7.24 9.88
C THR A 267 -10.22 7.12 9.73
N PHE A 268 -9.69 7.52 8.56
CA PHE A 268 -8.25 7.42 8.25
C PHE A 268 -7.48 8.72 8.59
N SER A 269 -7.77 9.28 9.75
CA SER A 269 -7.11 10.44 10.34
C SER A 269 -6.16 10.05 11.46
N THR A 270 -5.12 10.86 11.66
CA THR A 270 -4.18 10.66 12.77
C THR A 270 -4.86 10.94 14.10
N ASP A 271 -4.80 9.99 15.05
CA ASP A 271 -5.14 10.26 16.45
C ASP A 271 -4.04 11.10 17.12
N LEU A 272 -4.44 12.12 17.88
CA LEU A 272 -3.48 13.02 18.54
C LEU A 272 -2.55 12.26 19.50
N LEU A 273 -3.06 11.24 20.20
CA LEU A 273 -2.25 10.44 21.11
C LEU A 273 -1.18 9.64 20.38
N ASN A 274 -1.38 9.31 19.10
CA ASN A 274 -0.39 8.57 18.32
C ASN A 274 0.96 9.32 18.20
N ILE A 275 0.99 10.65 18.34
CA ILE A 275 2.26 11.39 18.34
C ILE A 275 3.18 10.94 19.48
N GLY A 276 2.61 10.55 20.63
CA GLY A 276 3.34 10.10 21.83
C GLY A 276 3.18 8.63 22.18
N VAL A 277 2.15 7.96 21.67
CA VAL A 277 1.81 6.57 21.98
C VAL A 277 2.19 5.66 20.80
N PRO A 278 3.13 4.70 20.98
CA PRO A 278 3.57 3.79 19.93
C PRO A 278 2.50 2.74 19.59
N THR A 279 2.62 2.18 18.40
CA THR A 279 1.90 0.96 18.00
C THR A 279 2.82 -0.27 18.17
N SER A 280 2.30 -1.47 17.93
CA SER A 280 3.08 -2.71 17.94
C SER A 280 4.16 -2.79 16.84
N TYR A 281 4.18 -1.83 15.91
CA TYR A 281 5.23 -1.75 14.88
C TYR A 281 6.52 -1.06 15.35
N GLN A 282 6.56 -0.51 16.56
CA GLN A 282 7.78 -0.01 17.17
C GLN A 282 8.44 -1.08 18.04
N LEU A 283 9.77 -1.20 17.95
CA LEU A 283 10.56 -2.18 18.67
C LEU A 283 10.40 -2.08 20.20
N LEU A 284 10.27 -0.85 20.69
CA LEU A 284 10.09 -0.54 22.11
C LEU A 284 8.68 0.01 22.34
N ALA A 285 7.68 -0.87 22.25
CA ALA A 285 6.27 -0.54 22.48
C ALA A 285 5.75 -1.33 23.69
N PRO A 286 5.58 -0.69 24.87
CA PRO A 286 4.99 -1.33 26.05
C PRO A 286 3.55 -1.81 25.76
N GLU A 287 3.15 -2.93 26.35
CA GLU A 287 1.81 -3.51 26.13
C GLU A 287 0.68 -2.51 26.48
N ALA A 288 0.83 -1.76 27.57
CA ALA A 288 -0.13 -0.73 27.94
C ALA A 288 -0.31 0.35 26.86
N ALA A 289 0.76 0.72 26.14
CA ALA A 289 0.69 1.68 25.04
C ALA A 289 0.05 1.05 23.79
N THR A 290 0.42 -0.20 23.47
CA THR A 290 -0.16 -0.90 22.33
C THR A 290 -1.63 -1.23 22.53
N ALA A 291 -2.08 -1.44 23.76
CA ALA A 291 -3.50 -1.59 24.10
C ALA A 291 -4.29 -0.32 23.72
N VAL A 292 -3.75 0.87 24.03
CA VAL A 292 -4.39 2.14 23.64
C VAL A 292 -4.39 2.34 22.13
N SER A 293 -3.28 2.03 21.46
CA SER A 293 -3.17 2.30 20.01
C SER A 293 -3.97 1.30 19.14
N ARG A 294 -4.38 0.15 19.67
CA ARG A 294 -5.28 -0.80 18.95
C ARG A 294 -6.65 -0.21 18.67
N ASP A 295 -7.09 0.72 19.51
CA ASP A 295 -8.41 1.34 19.42
C ASP A 295 -8.42 2.61 18.55
N PHE A 296 -7.25 3.10 18.07
CA PHE A 296 -7.19 4.27 17.21
C PHE A 296 -8.05 4.10 15.95
N SER A 297 -8.69 5.18 15.52
CA SER A 297 -9.48 5.19 14.28
C SER A 297 -8.63 4.78 13.07
N GLY A 298 -9.22 4.13 12.09
CA GLY A 298 -8.54 3.69 10.87
C GLY A 298 -7.65 2.48 11.03
N LEU A 299 -7.78 1.72 12.13
CA LEU A 299 -6.95 0.59 12.51
C LEU A 299 -5.53 1.01 12.93
N PHE A 300 -4.90 0.23 13.81
CA PHE A 300 -3.59 0.57 14.39
C PHE A 300 -2.42 0.64 13.37
N HIS A 301 -2.55 0.01 12.22
CA HIS A 301 -1.56 0.07 11.14
C HIS A 301 -1.61 1.38 10.33
N GLU A 302 -2.65 2.17 10.46
CA GLU A 302 -2.73 3.53 9.93
C GLU A 302 -2.21 4.59 10.91
N ALA A 303 -1.90 4.20 12.15
CA ALA A 303 -1.34 5.07 13.18
C ALA A 303 0.17 5.29 12.95
N THR A 304 0.51 6.22 12.07
CA THR A 304 1.85 6.42 11.51
C THR A 304 2.58 7.68 11.97
N ALA A 305 1.96 8.46 12.88
CA ALA A 305 2.48 9.74 13.35
C ALA A 305 3.38 9.65 14.60
N TYR A 306 3.68 8.46 15.11
CA TYR A 306 4.45 8.29 16.34
C TYR A 306 5.85 8.91 16.26
N LEU A 307 6.13 9.89 17.09
CA LEU A 307 7.44 10.53 17.25
C LEU A 307 8.13 10.12 18.55
N GLY A 308 7.33 9.86 19.58
CA GLY A 308 7.82 9.68 20.94
C GLY A 308 8.34 11.00 21.57
N LEU A 309 8.28 11.08 22.88
CA LEU A 309 8.64 12.31 23.60
C LEU A 309 10.10 12.75 23.39
N PRO A 310 11.12 11.85 23.35
CA PRO A 310 12.51 12.26 23.15
C PRO A 310 12.77 12.90 21.79
N LEU A 311 12.20 12.33 20.69
CA LEU A 311 12.37 12.91 19.37
C LEU A 311 11.62 14.25 19.26
N LEU A 312 10.41 14.33 19.81
CA LEU A 312 9.63 15.56 19.85
C LEU A 312 10.38 16.67 20.61
N ALA A 313 10.95 16.35 21.77
CA ALA A 313 11.77 17.29 22.55
C ALA A 313 13.04 17.73 21.79
N LEU A 314 13.72 16.79 21.10
CA LEU A 314 14.88 17.10 20.26
C LEU A 314 14.50 18.05 19.14
N LEU A 315 13.43 17.76 18.39
CA LEU A 315 12.95 18.60 17.28
C LEU A 315 12.55 19.99 17.76
N ALA A 316 11.84 20.10 18.89
CA ALA A 316 11.48 21.37 19.50
C ALA A 316 12.72 22.17 19.93
N ALA A 317 13.67 21.53 20.61
CA ALA A 317 14.93 22.19 21.02
C ALA A 317 15.74 22.67 19.81
N VAL A 318 15.81 21.88 18.72
CA VAL A 318 16.48 22.26 17.47
C VAL A 318 15.74 23.43 16.82
N ALA A 319 14.43 23.38 16.71
CA ALA A 319 13.61 24.44 16.13
C ALA A 319 13.82 25.78 16.88
N ILE A 320 13.73 25.78 18.21
CA ILE A 320 13.91 26.98 19.05
C ILE A 320 15.31 27.54 18.90
N ARG A 321 16.35 26.69 19.04
CA ARG A 321 17.76 27.15 19.05
C ARG A 321 18.28 27.53 17.67
N ARG A 322 17.69 27.01 16.62
CA ARG A 322 18.16 27.09 15.22
C ARG A 322 17.15 27.76 14.29
N TRP A 323 16.20 28.53 14.87
CA TRP A 323 15.13 29.18 14.10
C TRP A 323 15.64 30.11 12.99
N ALA A 324 16.82 30.71 13.19
CA ALA A 324 17.48 31.54 12.19
C ALA A 324 17.97 30.75 10.95
N ASP A 325 18.22 29.45 11.11
CA ASP A 325 18.58 28.60 9.96
C ASP A 325 17.34 28.32 9.12
N LEU A 326 17.31 28.89 7.91
CA LEU A 326 16.18 28.75 7.01
C LEU A 326 15.81 27.30 6.70
N ARG A 327 16.80 26.41 6.59
CA ARG A 327 16.60 24.98 6.28
C ARG A 327 15.81 24.31 7.40
N ILE A 328 16.22 24.57 8.65
CA ILE A 328 15.54 24.05 9.86
C ILE A 328 14.13 24.63 9.96
N ARG A 329 13.99 25.96 9.80
CA ARG A 329 12.70 26.64 9.90
C ARG A 329 11.70 26.12 8.85
N VAL A 330 12.09 26.03 7.57
CA VAL A 330 11.22 25.54 6.50
C VAL A 330 10.84 24.08 6.74
N ALA A 331 11.79 23.21 7.08
CA ALA A 331 11.49 21.81 7.35
C ALA A 331 10.58 21.64 8.57
N THR A 332 10.85 22.36 9.67
CA THR A 332 10.03 22.29 10.89
C THR A 332 8.59 22.76 10.64
N VAL A 333 8.43 23.93 10.00
CA VAL A 333 7.07 24.48 9.74
C VAL A 333 6.32 23.57 8.76
N THR A 334 6.97 23.10 7.70
CA THR A 334 6.34 22.17 6.74
C THR A 334 5.91 20.87 7.43
N GLY A 335 6.79 20.25 8.22
CA GLY A 335 6.48 19.03 8.96
C GLY A 335 5.33 19.23 9.96
N LEU A 336 5.33 20.33 10.68
CA LEU A 336 4.26 20.67 11.65
C LEU A 336 2.91 20.88 10.95
N VAL A 337 2.87 21.65 9.84
CA VAL A 337 1.64 21.86 9.07
C VAL A 337 1.09 20.53 8.54
N LEU A 338 1.95 19.67 8.01
CA LEU A 338 1.55 18.36 7.51
C LEU A 338 1.04 17.44 8.62
N LEU A 339 1.66 17.45 9.81
CA LEU A 339 1.16 16.73 10.99
C LEU A 339 -0.21 17.26 11.44
N VAL A 340 -0.41 18.59 11.44
CA VAL A 340 -1.71 19.17 11.78
C VAL A 340 -2.78 18.82 10.75
N LEU A 341 -2.45 18.83 9.46
CA LEU A 341 -3.37 18.41 8.41
C LEU A 341 -3.68 16.90 8.49
N SER A 342 -2.74 16.08 8.95
CA SER A 342 -2.97 14.63 9.10
C SER A 342 -3.98 14.29 10.19
N LEU A 343 -4.29 15.21 11.11
CA LEU A 343 -5.33 15.03 12.13
C LEU A 343 -6.75 14.97 11.55
N GLY A 344 -6.90 15.19 10.24
CA GLY A 344 -8.15 14.99 9.51
C GLY A 344 -9.17 16.11 9.68
N PRO A 345 -10.45 15.86 9.35
CA PRO A 345 -11.51 16.86 9.41
C PRO A 345 -11.94 17.20 10.84
N ARG A 346 -11.83 16.24 11.77
CA ARG A 346 -12.14 16.39 13.21
C ARG A 346 -11.03 15.76 14.04
N LEU A 347 -10.78 16.36 15.20
CA LEU A 347 -9.73 15.89 16.12
C LEU A 347 -10.15 14.60 16.80
N HIS A 348 -9.34 13.55 16.66
CA HIS A 348 -9.45 12.30 17.43
C HIS A 348 -8.43 12.26 18.55
N VAL A 349 -8.84 11.84 19.74
CA VAL A 349 -7.99 11.68 20.92
C VAL A 349 -8.34 10.36 21.61
N GLY A 350 -7.47 9.37 21.54
CA GLY A 350 -7.69 8.06 22.11
C GLY A 350 -8.92 7.36 21.52
N ALA A 351 -9.04 7.36 20.19
CA ALA A 351 -10.16 6.82 19.42
C ALA A 351 -11.48 7.62 19.52
N VAL A 352 -11.54 8.66 20.37
CA VAL A 352 -12.75 9.48 20.55
C VAL A 352 -12.74 10.62 19.54
N ASP A 353 -13.78 10.72 18.70
CA ASP A 353 -14.06 11.92 17.91
C ASP A 353 -14.54 13.04 18.84
N THR A 354 -13.70 14.06 19.00
CA THR A 354 -14.00 15.19 19.92
C THR A 354 -15.00 16.19 19.35
N GLY A 355 -15.35 16.09 18.06
CA GLY A 355 -16.16 17.08 17.36
C GLY A 355 -15.44 18.39 17.03
N ILE A 356 -14.19 18.57 17.45
CA ILE A 356 -13.40 19.79 17.19
C ILE A 356 -12.98 19.82 15.72
N PRO A 357 -13.40 20.83 14.93
CA PRO A 357 -13.03 20.92 13.53
C PRO A 357 -11.55 21.22 13.36
N MET A 358 -10.89 20.49 12.44
CA MET A 358 -9.48 20.65 12.12
C MET A 358 -9.28 21.31 10.75
N PRO A 359 -8.09 21.84 10.44
CA PRO A 359 -7.83 22.54 9.17
C PRO A 359 -8.03 21.71 7.90
N TRP A 360 -8.11 20.39 8.00
CA TRP A 360 -8.46 19.51 6.88
C TRP A 360 -9.92 19.64 6.44
N ALA A 361 -10.85 19.96 7.34
CA ALA A 361 -12.29 19.98 7.04
C ALA A 361 -12.66 20.76 5.77
N PRO A 362 -12.23 22.03 5.57
CA PRO A 362 -12.51 22.77 4.33
C PRO A 362 -11.74 22.24 3.11
N LEU A 363 -10.60 21.58 3.29
CA LEU A 363 -9.79 21.02 2.19
C LEU A 363 -10.39 19.71 1.67
N GLY A 364 -10.89 18.87 2.58
CA GLY A 364 -11.46 17.57 2.24
C GLY A 364 -12.79 17.66 1.44
N SER A 365 -13.39 18.84 1.32
CA SER A 365 -14.54 19.07 0.45
C SER A 365 -14.18 19.45 -1.00
N LEU A 366 -12.89 19.64 -1.30
CA LEU A 366 -12.44 19.97 -2.64
C LEU A 366 -12.37 18.72 -3.52
N PRO A 367 -12.76 18.83 -4.82
CA PRO A 367 -12.62 17.72 -5.76
C PRO A 367 -11.20 17.13 -5.75
N ILE A 368 -11.08 15.81 -5.85
CA ILE A 368 -9.83 15.03 -5.74
C ILE A 368 -9.32 14.95 -4.30
N VAL A 369 -9.34 16.04 -3.51
CA VAL A 369 -8.86 16.02 -2.11
C VAL A 369 -9.79 15.23 -1.21
N GLU A 370 -11.07 15.14 -1.54
CA GLU A 370 -12.07 14.30 -0.86
C GLU A 370 -11.70 12.81 -0.84
N HIS A 371 -10.91 12.35 -1.82
CA HIS A 371 -10.41 10.96 -1.89
C HIS A 371 -9.06 10.77 -1.18
N VAL A 372 -8.47 11.83 -0.62
CA VAL A 372 -7.17 11.77 0.05
C VAL A 372 -7.36 11.46 1.53
N LEU A 373 -6.65 10.47 2.02
CA LEU A 373 -6.63 10.10 3.44
C LEU A 373 -5.63 10.98 4.21
N PRO A 374 -6.09 11.78 5.20
CA PRO A 374 -5.24 12.76 5.89
C PRO A 374 -4.02 12.13 6.57
N GLY A 375 -4.19 10.96 7.20
CA GLY A 375 -3.11 10.24 7.87
C GLY A 375 -1.88 9.98 6.98
N ARG A 376 -2.08 9.88 5.66
CA ARG A 376 -1.00 9.66 4.68
C ARG A 376 -0.02 10.84 4.57
N LEU A 377 -0.41 12.05 5.01
CA LEU A 377 0.48 13.22 5.05
C LEU A 377 1.65 13.05 6.02
N THR A 378 1.57 12.14 6.97
CA THR A 378 2.67 11.81 7.89
C THR A 378 3.93 11.34 7.17
N LEU A 379 3.83 10.72 5.96
CA LEU A 379 4.98 10.39 5.11
C LEU A 379 5.87 11.61 4.84
N PHE A 380 5.26 12.73 4.51
CA PHE A 380 5.98 13.96 4.15
C PHE A 380 6.45 14.71 5.41
N ALA A 381 5.72 14.58 6.52
CA ALA A 381 6.21 15.04 7.82
C ALA A 381 7.49 14.29 8.21
N TRP A 382 7.54 12.96 7.98
CA TRP A 382 8.75 12.16 8.20
C TRP A 382 9.91 12.56 7.27
N LEU A 383 9.65 12.99 6.02
CA LEU A 383 10.69 13.52 5.14
C LEU A 383 11.25 14.85 5.65
N ALA A 384 10.40 15.71 6.22
CA ALA A 384 10.82 16.95 6.85
C ALA A 384 11.65 16.67 8.12
N ILE A 385 11.22 15.77 8.99
CA ILE A 385 11.95 15.32 10.18
C ILE A 385 13.31 14.72 9.79
N ALA A 386 13.35 13.85 8.79
CA ALA A 386 14.58 13.28 8.25
C ALA A 386 15.57 14.36 7.80
N SER A 387 15.07 15.44 7.19
CA SER A 387 15.89 16.58 6.78
C SER A 387 16.49 17.33 7.98
N VAL A 388 15.70 17.57 9.03
CA VAL A 388 16.18 18.20 10.28
C VAL A 388 17.24 17.32 10.95
N VAL A 389 16.94 16.03 11.14
CA VAL A 389 17.86 15.06 11.76
C VAL A 389 19.18 14.97 10.96
N ALA A 390 19.08 14.89 9.61
CA ALA A 390 20.27 14.86 8.75
C ALA A 390 21.19 16.08 8.96
N ILE A 391 20.61 17.27 9.05
CA ILE A 391 21.38 18.52 9.28
C ILE A 391 22.05 18.49 10.66
N VAL A 392 21.31 18.11 11.71
CA VAL A 392 21.82 18.05 13.08
C VAL A 392 22.98 17.05 13.21
N VAL A 393 22.81 15.85 12.66
CA VAL A 393 23.83 14.79 12.66
C VAL A 393 25.06 15.22 11.85
N ALA A 394 24.87 15.80 10.67
CA ALA A 394 25.99 16.26 9.83
C ALA A 394 26.83 17.33 10.52
N GLU A 395 26.20 18.24 11.24
CA GLU A 395 26.90 19.30 11.97
C GLU A 395 27.56 18.79 13.24
N ALA A 396 26.92 17.86 13.95
CA ALA A 396 27.53 17.19 15.09
C ALA A 396 28.80 16.42 14.67
N ALA A 397 28.72 15.66 13.59
CA ALA A 397 29.83 14.84 13.09
C ALA A 397 31.04 15.64 12.56
N ARG A 398 30.90 16.95 12.33
CA ARG A 398 32.00 17.85 11.94
C ARG A 398 32.76 18.43 13.12
N ARG A 399 32.29 18.18 14.36
CA ARG A 399 32.92 18.69 15.59
C ARG A 399 33.97 17.72 16.09
N PRO A 400 34.91 18.17 16.95
CA PRO A 400 35.78 17.26 17.70
C PRO A 400 34.97 16.21 18.47
N VAL A 401 35.55 15.02 18.67
CA VAL A 401 34.84 13.85 19.22
C VAL A 401 34.16 14.15 20.56
N GLU A 402 34.82 14.89 21.44
CA GLU A 402 34.32 15.27 22.78
C GLU A 402 33.02 16.10 22.68
N ALA A 403 32.89 16.91 21.64
CA ALA A 403 31.71 17.73 21.39
C ALA A 403 30.67 17.04 20.47
N ALA A 404 31.09 16.11 19.63
CA ALA A 404 30.24 15.33 18.75
C ALA A 404 29.49 14.24 19.49
N ALA A 405 30.19 13.46 20.33
CA ALA A 405 29.65 12.28 20.98
C ALA A 405 28.35 12.56 21.78
N PRO A 406 28.26 13.54 22.69
CA PRO A 406 27.03 13.76 23.45
C PRO A 406 25.85 14.16 22.56
N ARG A 407 26.10 14.90 21.45
CA ARG A 407 25.05 15.29 20.51
C ARG A 407 24.54 14.11 19.68
N LEU A 408 25.45 13.27 19.21
CA LEU A 408 25.10 12.05 18.47
C LEU A 408 24.37 11.05 19.35
N LEU A 409 24.79 10.89 20.60
CA LEU A 409 24.11 10.08 21.61
C LEU A 409 22.69 10.60 21.89
N ALA A 410 22.50 11.90 22.02
CA ALA A 410 21.19 12.50 22.22
C ALA A 410 20.26 12.23 21.00
N VAL A 411 20.78 12.33 19.77
CA VAL A 411 20.02 11.98 18.57
C VAL A 411 19.71 10.48 18.55
N ALA A 412 20.68 9.62 18.85
CA ALA A 412 20.47 8.17 18.88
C ALA A 412 19.43 7.78 19.95
N ALA A 413 19.49 8.36 21.15
CA ALA A 413 18.49 8.17 22.20
C ALA A 413 17.09 8.65 21.79
N ALA A 414 17.01 9.74 21.03
CA ALA A 414 15.72 10.22 20.50
C ALA A 414 15.14 9.31 19.42
N LEU A 415 16.00 8.66 18.62
CA LEU A 415 15.57 7.80 17.52
C LEU A 415 15.28 6.36 17.96
N VAL A 416 15.78 5.91 19.11
CA VAL A 416 15.63 4.51 19.54
C VAL A 416 14.17 4.09 19.71
N LEU A 417 13.30 5.02 20.16
CA LEU A 417 11.88 4.74 20.36
C LEU A 417 11.06 4.62 19.07
N VAL A 418 11.57 5.19 17.98
CA VAL A 418 10.90 5.10 16.65
C VAL A 418 11.43 3.96 15.79
N LEU A 419 12.40 3.18 16.30
CA LEU A 419 12.90 2.01 15.59
C LEU A 419 11.76 1.02 15.34
N PRO A 420 11.63 0.51 14.10
CA PRO A 420 10.62 -0.48 13.79
C PRO A 420 10.93 -1.84 14.40
N ALA A 421 9.89 -2.55 14.82
CA ALA A 421 9.97 -3.96 15.15
C ALA A 421 10.14 -4.79 13.85
N PRO A 422 10.85 -5.94 13.89
CA PRO A 422 10.83 -6.88 12.79
C PRO A 422 9.41 -7.27 12.42
N LEU A 423 9.10 -7.31 11.12
CA LEU A 423 7.78 -7.66 10.64
C LEU A 423 7.49 -9.14 10.87
N ALA A 424 6.29 -9.42 11.34
CA ALA A 424 5.79 -10.78 11.47
C ALA A 424 5.73 -11.46 10.09
N ARG A 425 5.76 -12.78 10.08
CA ARG A 425 5.60 -13.60 8.88
C ARG A 425 4.22 -14.21 8.85
N SER A 426 3.49 -14.04 7.76
CA SER A 426 2.35 -14.87 7.39
C SER A 426 2.77 -15.97 6.44
N THR A 427 2.13 -17.13 6.56
CA THR A 427 2.36 -18.29 5.69
C THR A 427 1.07 -18.72 5.04
N ILE A 428 1.19 -19.32 3.86
CA ILE A 428 0.07 -19.89 3.14
C ILE A 428 0.42 -21.30 2.68
N GLU A 429 -0.56 -22.18 2.77
CA GLU A 429 -0.53 -23.47 2.10
C GLU A 429 -1.01 -23.29 0.65
N VAL A 430 -0.15 -23.59 -0.29
CA VAL A 430 -0.50 -23.60 -1.73
C VAL A 430 -0.62 -25.04 -2.18
N PRO A 431 -1.84 -25.54 -2.46
CA PRO A 431 -2.06 -26.89 -2.96
C PRO A 431 -1.28 -27.15 -4.26
N GLU A 432 -0.82 -28.38 -4.44
CA GLU A 432 -0.09 -28.80 -5.64
C GLU A 432 -0.96 -28.63 -6.90
N PHE A 433 -2.27 -28.77 -6.77
CA PHE A 433 -3.24 -28.51 -7.81
C PHE A 433 -3.02 -27.18 -8.55
N PHE A 434 -2.77 -26.09 -7.80
CA PHE A 434 -2.54 -24.77 -8.39
C PHE A 434 -1.12 -24.61 -8.95
N ARG A 435 -0.15 -25.39 -8.47
CA ARG A 435 1.22 -25.42 -9.02
C ARG A 435 1.27 -26.11 -10.38
N THR A 436 0.40 -27.10 -10.57
CA THR A 436 0.23 -27.87 -11.80
C THR A 436 -1.02 -27.45 -12.59
N TRP A 437 -1.45 -26.19 -12.45
CA TRP A 437 -2.69 -25.67 -13.03
C TRP A 437 -2.83 -25.96 -14.52
N SER A 438 -1.77 -25.79 -15.31
CA SER A 438 -1.78 -26.06 -16.75
C SER A 438 -2.06 -27.52 -17.13
N GLU A 439 -1.87 -28.45 -16.19
CA GLU A 439 -2.10 -29.90 -16.39
C GLU A 439 -3.53 -30.32 -16.00
N GLN A 440 -4.30 -29.39 -15.37
CA GLN A 440 -5.62 -29.74 -14.86
C GLN A 440 -6.72 -29.80 -15.92
N GLY A 441 -6.42 -29.37 -17.14
CA GLY A 441 -7.37 -29.43 -18.27
C GLY A 441 -8.58 -28.51 -18.13
N ILE A 442 -8.45 -27.43 -17.34
CA ILE A 442 -9.47 -26.39 -17.16
C ILE A 442 -9.13 -25.25 -18.13
N GLY A 443 -10.10 -24.86 -18.96
CA GLY A 443 -9.95 -23.80 -19.95
C GLY A 443 -9.83 -22.40 -19.28
N ALA A 444 -9.09 -21.50 -19.92
CA ALA A 444 -8.91 -20.13 -19.40
C ALA A 444 -10.21 -19.29 -19.39
N ASP A 445 -11.21 -19.69 -20.17
CA ASP A 445 -12.54 -19.10 -20.25
C ASP A 445 -13.55 -19.74 -19.26
N GLU A 446 -13.18 -20.86 -18.65
CA GLU A 446 -14.02 -21.56 -17.69
C GLU A 446 -13.93 -20.92 -16.30
N THR A 447 -15.08 -20.59 -15.73
CA THR A 447 -15.15 -19.98 -14.40
C THR A 447 -15.14 -21.05 -13.31
N VAL A 448 -14.27 -20.84 -12.33
CA VAL A 448 -14.05 -21.74 -11.20
C VAL A 448 -14.39 -21.01 -9.91
N LEU A 449 -15.39 -21.52 -9.18
CA LEU A 449 -15.67 -21.06 -7.82
C LEU A 449 -14.68 -21.71 -6.87
N VAL A 450 -13.99 -20.92 -6.05
CA VAL A 450 -12.98 -21.42 -5.11
C VAL A 450 -13.39 -21.11 -3.67
N ALA A 451 -13.28 -22.08 -2.78
CA ALA A 451 -13.36 -21.87 -1.32
C ALA A 451 -11.97 -22.07 -0.68
N PRO A 452 -11.58 -21.24 0.31
CA PRO A 452 -12.39 -20.23 1.02
C PRO A 452 -12.78 -19.05 0.14
N TYR A 453 -13.94 -18.42 0.44
CA TYR A 453 -14.41 -17.25 -0.29
C TYR A 453 -14.07 -15.98 0.48
N PHE A 454 -13.52 -14.96 -0.18
CA PHE A 454 -13.09 -13.72 0.48
C PHE A 454 -14.26 -12.98 1.14
N HIS A 455 -14.08 -12.64 2.40
CA HIS A 455 -15.02 -11.79 3.16
C HIS A 455 -14.33 -11.09 4.33
N GLY A 456 -14.50 -9.76 4.43
CA GLY A 456 -14.13 -8.98 5.61
C GLY A 456 -12.68 -9.13 6.09
N GLY A 457 -11.75 -9.40 5.21
CA GLY A 457 -10.34 -9.59 5.55
C GLY A 457 -9.90 -11.06 5.72
N ALA A 458 -10.81 -12.02 5.56
CA ALA A 458 -10.51 -13.46 5.58
C ALA A 458 -10.76 -14.10 4.21
N GLY A 459 -10.19 -15.27 3.95
CA GLY A 459 -10.43 -16.05 2.72
C GLY A 459 -9.77 -15.48 1.46
N ALA A 460 -8.69 -14.72 1.58
CA ALA A 460 -7.95 -14.16 0.44
C ALA A 460 -6.96 -15.16 -0.22
N ASP A 461 -6.84 -16.36 0.32
CA ASP A 461 -5.92 -17.39 -0.16
C ASP A 461 -6.06 -17.71 -1.67
N PRO A 462 -7.28 -17.78 -2.26
CA PRO A 462 -7.45 -17.98 -3.69
C PRO A 462 -6.76 -16.95 -4.57
N MET A 463 -6.56 -15.71 -4.11
CA MET A 463 -5.78 -14.71 -4.84
C MET A 463 -4.32 -15.16 -5.01
N VAL A 464 -3.71 -15.72 -3.94
CA VAL A 464 -2.33 -16.24 -4.01
C VAL A 464 -2.27 -17.50 -4.85
N TRP A 465 -3.26 -18.41 -4.71
CA TRP A 465 -3.34 -19.64 -5.52
C TRP A 465 -3.47 -19.32 -7.01
N ALA A 466 -4.31 -18.32 -7.37
CA ALA A 466 -4.45 -17.85 -8.75
C ALA A 466 -3.15 -17.22 -9.28
N ALA A 467 -2.40 -16.48 -8.45
CA ALA A 467 -1.10 -15.95 -8.82
C ALA A 467 -0.07 -17.07 -9.06
N VAL A 468 -0.06 -18.14 -8.22
CA VAL A 468 0.79 -19.32 -8.40
C VAL A 468 0.37 -20.12 -9.63
N ALA A 469 -0.92 -20.21 -9.92
CA ALA A 469 -1.46 -20.79 -11.15
C ALA A 469 -1.17 -19.94 -12.42
N GLY A 470 -0.35 -18.89 -12.30
CA GLY A 470 0.05 -18.05 -13.43
C GLY A 470 -1.06 -17.17 -14.00
N HIS A 471 -2.05 -16.78 -13.20
CA HIS A 471 -3.22 -15.96 -13.56
C HIS A 471 -4.17 -16.61 -14.60
N GLY A 472 -4.06 -17.91 -14.82
CA GLY A 472 -4.96 -18.67 -15.70
C GLY A 472 -6.27 -19.09 -15.03
N LEU A 473 -6.44 -18.86 -13.74
CA LEU A 473 -7.62 -19.20 -12.96
C LEU A 473 -8.63 -18.04 -12.99
N ARG A 474 -9.78 -18.27 -13.62
CA ARG A 474 -10.88 -17.30 -13.68
C ARG A 474 -11.87 -17.54 -12.56
N MET A 475 -12.06 -16.55 -11.67
CA MET A 475 -12.87 -16.68 -10.46
C MET A 475 -13.94 -15.59 -10.37
N PRO A 476 -15.16 -15.91 -9.86
CA PRO A 476 -16.18 -14.90 -9.57
C PRO A 476 -15.83 -14.06 -8.34
N GLU A 477 -15.00 -14.57 -7.43
CA GLU A 477 -14.51 -13.83 -6.28
C GLU A 477 -13.38 -12.88 -6.65
N ALA A 478 -13.24 -11.84 -5.83
CA ALA A 478 -12.11 -10.93 -5.84
C ALA A 478 -11.96 -10.24 -4.48
N TYR A 479 -10.74 -10.12 -3.98
CA TYR A 479 -10.41 -9.09 -3.01
C TYR A 479 -9.94 -7.85 -3.79
N ALA A 480 -10.89 -6.99 -4.13
CA ALA A 480 -10.65 -5.80 -4.93
C ALA A 480 -11.78 -4.78 -4.75
N TYR A 481 -11.46 -3.51 -4.87
CA TYR A 481 -12.48 -2.47 -4.95
C TYR A 481 -13.26 -2.59 -6.26
N VAL A 482 -14.57 -2.71 -6.13
CA VAL A 482 -15.53 -2.78 -7.23
C VAL A 482 -16.75 -1.92 -6.90
N PRO A 483 -17.50 -1.44 -7.90
CA PRO A 483 -18.77 -0.74 -7.64
C PRO A 483 -19.81 -1.74 -7.14
N GLY A 484 -20.58 -1.35 -6.14
CA GLY A 484 -21.78 -2.05 -5.74
C GLY A 484 -22.97 -1.73 -6.66
N ARG A 485 -24.14 -2.33 -6.37
CA ARG A 485 -25.34 -2.19 -7.23
C ARG A 485 -25.84 -0.76 -7.36
N ASN A 486 -25.62 0.07 -6.35
CA ASN A 486 -26.03 1.47 -6.32
C ASN A 486 -24.87 2.44 -6.55
N GLY A 487 -23.67 1.93 -6.94
CA GLY A 487 -22.46 2.71 -7.14
C GLY A 487 -21.59 2.89 -5.91
N GLU A 488 -22.00 2.32 -4.75
CA GLU A 488 -21.18 2.31 -3.53
C GLU A 488 -19.87 1.55 -3.74
N THR A 489 -18.81 1.95 -3.03
CA THR A 489 -17.54 1.23 -3.07
C THR A 489 -17.58 -0.04 -2.22
N ARG A 490 -17.17 -1.16 -2.79
CA ARG A 490 -17.06 -2.45 -2.11
C ARG A 490 -15.67 -3.04 -2.25
N THR A 491 -15.25 -3.85 -1.29
CA THR A 491 -13.96 -4.56 -1.29
C THR A 491 -14.04 -5.96 -1.92
N SER A 492 -15.21 -6.34 -2.41
CA SER A 492 -15.48 -7.60 -3.10
C SER A 492 -16.74 -7.44 -3.97
N PRO A 493 -16.96 -8.30 -4.98
CA PRO A 493 -18.21 -8.32 -5.74
C PRO A 493 -19.45 -8.34 -4.84
N PRO A 494 -20.60 -7.77 -5.29
CA PRO A 494 -21.81 -7.75 -4.50
C PRO A 494 -22.21 -9.15 -4.03
N PRO A 495 -22.56 -9.32 -2.74
CA PRO A 495 -22.86 -10.64 -2.21
C PRO A 495 -24.12 -11.22 -2.84
N THR A 496 -24.10 -12.53 -3.06
CA THR A 496 -25.21 -13.37 -3.56
C THR A 496 -25.66 -14.33 -2.45
N GLN A 497 -26.73 -15.10 -2.70
CA GLN A 497 -27.16 -16.12 -1.73
C GLN A 497 -26.07 -17.17 -1.52
N LEU A 498 -25.41 -17.59 -2.59
CA LEU A 498 -24.28 -18.54 -2.54
C LEU A 498 -23.14 -18.00 -1.68
N THR A 499 -22.73 -16.77 -1.90
CA THR A 499 -21.60 -16.18 -1.18
C THR A 499 -21.92 -15.98 0.32
N HIS A 500 -23.16 -15.62 0.67
CA HIS A 500 -23.59 -15.55 2.08
C HIS A 500 -23.49 -16.92 2.76
N VAL A 501 -23.94 -17.99 2.10
CA VAL A 501 -23.83 -19.34 2.64
C VAL A 501 -22.36 -19.77 2.79
N MET A 502 -21.54 -19.56 1.77
CA MET A 502 -20.10 -19.88 1.85
C MET A 502 -19.38 -19.12 2.95
N GLN A 503 -19.70 -17.85 3.14
CA GLN A 503 -19.15 -17.00 4.20
C GLN A 503 -19.60 -17.48 5.59
N ALA A 504 -20.89 -17.79 5.77
CA ALA A 504 -21.40 -18.31 7.02
C ALA A 504 -20.74 -19.66 7.39
N ILE A 505 -20.62 -20.58 6.44
CA ILE A 505 -19.90 -21.84 6.66
C ILE A 505 -18.42 -21.58 6.97
N GLY A 506 -17.77 -20.71 6.20
CA GLY A 506 -16.34 -20.39 6.37
C GLY A 506 -16.02 -19.77 7.73
N ASN A 507 -16.86 -18.87 8.23
CA ASN A 507 -16.65 -18.16 9.49
C ASN A 507 -17.12 -18.96 10.69
N ASP A 508 -18.34 -19.50 10.64
CA ASP A 508 -19.02 -20.07 11.81
C ASP A 508 -18.91 -21.59 11.90
N GLY A 509 -18.54 -22.26 10.81
CA GLY A 509 -18.42 -23.73 10.76
C GLY A 509 -19.75 -24.47 10.80
N GLY A 510 -20.86 -23.75 10.65
CA GLY A 510 -22.20 -24.33 10.69
C GLY A 510 -22.46 -25.23 9.47
N PHE A 511 -23.18 -26.34 9.69
CA PHE A 511 -23.72 -27.13 8.59
C PHE A 511 -25.01 -26.47 8.08
N ILE A 512 -25.02 -26.06 6.81
CA ILE A 512 -26.19 -25.43 6.20
C ILE A 512 -26.77 -26.38 5.18
N VAL A 513 -28.02 -26.81 5.42
CA VAL A 513 -28.84 -27.52 4.43
C VAL A 513 -29.63 -26.47 3.65
N ALA A 514 -29.36 -26.36 2.37
CA ALA A 514 -30.11 -25.45 1.51
C ALA A 514 -31.49 -26.07 1.19
N GLY A 515 -32.55 -25.52 1.77
CA GLY A 515 -33.95 -25.87 1.39
C GLY A 515 -34.25 -25.44 -0.06
N GLY A 516 -35.37 -25.90 -0.62
CA GLY A 516 -35.67 -25.77 -2.05
C GLY A 516 -35.52 -24.36 -2.64
N GLU A 517 -36.03 -23.33 -1.95
CA GLU A 517 -35.93 -21.94 -2.41
C GLU A 517 -34.50 -21.39 -2.38
N VAL A 518 -33.75 -21.68 -1.30
CA VAL A 518 -32.35 -21.27 -1.15
C VAL A 518 -31.50 -21.97 -2.21
N ARG A 519 -31.75 -23.25 -2.45
CA ARG A 519 -31.07 -24.06 -3.46
C ARG A 519 -31.30 -23.53 -4.87
N ALA A 520 -32.54 -23.12 -5.19
CA ALA A 520 -32.85 -22.50 -6.49
C ALA A 520 -32.09 -21.17 -6.68
N ARG A 521 -32.04 -20.31 -5.66
CA ARG A 521 -31.28 -19.06 -5.72
C ARG A 521 -29.78 -19.30 -5.88
N ILE A 522 -29.22 -20.30 -5.19
CA ILE A 522 -27.80 -20.69 -5.37
C ILE A 522 -27.53 -21.19 -6.80
N ALA A 523 -28.46 -21.96 -7.38
CA ALA A 523 -28.35 -22.39 -8.77
C ALA A 523 -28.35 -21.19 -9.74
N ASP A 524 -29.18 -20.19 -9.48
CA ASP A 524 -29.23 -18.95 -10.26
C ASP A 524 -27.92 -18.16 -10.11
N ASP A 525 -27.36 -18.07 -8.90
CA ASP A 525 -26.07 -17.41 -8.65
C ASP A 525 -24.92 -18.10 -9.41
N LEU A 526 -24.84 -19.44 -9.34
CA LEU A 526 -23.83 -20.23 -10.06
C LEU A 526 -23.95 -20.03 -11.58
N ARG A 527 -25.19 -19.99 -12.10
CA ARG A 527 -25.49 -19.78 -13.51
C ARG A 527 -25.10 -18.37 -13.95
N ALA A 528 -25.48 -17.35 -13.16
CA ALA A 528 -25.17 -15.95 -13.45
C ALA A 528 -23.66 -15.70 -13.46
N ALA A 529 -22.91 -16.35 -12.56
CA ALA A 529 -21.44 -16.29 -12.53
C ALA A 529 -20.77 -17.18 -13.59
N GLY A 530 -21.52 -18.00 -14.31
CA GLY A 530 -20.99 -18.93 -15.33
C GLY A 530 -20.08 -20.02 -14.73
N VAL A 531 -20.32 -20.40 -13.48
CA VAL A 531 -19.48 -21.38 -12.76
C VAL A 531 -19.58 -22.75 -13.42
N ARG A 532 -18.44 -23.30 -13.82
CA ARG A 532 -18.31 -24.63 -14.39
C ARG A 532 -17.65 -25.64 -13.47
N HIS A 533 -16.75 -25.15 -12.61
CA HIS A 533 -16.06 -25.99 -11.64
C HIS A 533 -16.14 -25.37 -10.24
N VAL A 534 -16.13 -26.22 -9.22
CA VAL A 534 -16.07 -25.79 -7.82
C VAL A 534 -14.90 -26.47 -7.14
N ILE A 535 -14.06 -25.69 -6.47
CA ILE A 535 -12.88 -26.15 -5.74
C ILE A 535 -12.99 -25.77 -4.28
N VAL A 536 -12.76 -26.74 -3.39
CA VAL A 536 -12.58 -26.50 -1.97
C VAL A 536 -11.13 -26.82 -1.59
N GLY A 537 -10.38 -25.77 -1.29
CA GLY A 537 -8.98 -25.86 -0.86
C GLY A 537 -8.83 -26.03 0.66
N PRO A 538 -7.60 -25.92 1.18
CA PRO A 538 -7.33 -25.85 2.62
C PRO A 538 -8.04 -24.65 3.26
N MET A 539 -8.82 -24.90 4.30
CA MET A 539 -9.52 -23.89 5.10
C MET A 539 -9.93 -24.44 6.46
N ALA A 540 -10.19 -23.57 7.44
CA ALA A 540 -10.54 -23.96 8.80
C ALA A 540 -11.79 -24.85 8.84
N ASN A 541 -12.86 -24.46 8.13
CA ASN A 541 -14.15 -25.16 8.12
C ASN A 541 -14.33 -25.96 6.81
N ARG A 542 -13.30 -26.72 6.40
CA ARG A 542 -13.31 -27.48 5.15
C ARG A 542 -14.39 -28.54 5.10
N SER A 543 -14.57 -29.33 6.17
CA SER A 543 -15.56 -30.44 6.18
C SER A 543 -17.01 -29.96 6.02
N PRO A 544 -17.50 -28.94 6.72
CA PRO A 544 -18.82 -28.37 6.45
C PRO A 544 -18.98 -27.83 5.02
N MET A 545 -17.94 -27.21 4.46
CA MET A 545 -17.95 -26.70 3.08
C MET A 545 -18.07 -27.83 2.05
N LEU A 546 -17.33 -28.91 2.26
CA LEU A 546 -17.43 -30.12 1.42
C LEU A 546 -18.83 -30.73 1.48
N ALA A 547 -19.36 -30.90 2.70
CA ALA A 547 -20.71 -31.46 2.91
C ALA A 547 -21.79 -30.60 2.26
N PHE A 548 -21.66 -29.27 2.30
CA PHE A 548 -22.58 -28.36 1.64
C PHE A 548 -22.58 -28.57 0.11
N PHE A 549 -21.43 -28.59 -0.53
CA PHE A 549 -21.36 -28.79 -2.00
C PHE A 549 -21.71 -30.22 -2.43
N GLU A 550 -21.36 -31.24 -1.63
CA GLU A 550 -21.78 -32.61 -1.87
C GLU A 550 -23.31 -32.75 -1.84
N HIS A 551 -23.96 -32.14 -0.84
CA HIS A 551 -25.42 -32.08 -0.77
C HIS A 551 -26.00 -31.28 -1.95
N LEU A 552 -25.37 -30.15 -2.32
CA LEU A 552 -25.85 -29.31 -3.41
C LEU A 552 -25.81 -30.02 -4.79
N PHE A 553 -24.74 -30.74 -5.08
CA PHE A 553 -24.52 -31.40 -6.38
C PHE A 553 -24.93 -32.87 -6.38
N GLY A 554 -25.30 -33.45 -5.25
CA GLY A 554 -25.72 -34.85 -5.13
C GLY A 554 -24.62 -35.87 -5.45
N ARG A 555 -23.35 -35.45 -5.44
CA ARG A 555 -22.19 -36.31 -5.72
C ARG A 555 -20.96 -35.86 -4.95
N PRO A 556 -20.07 -36.80 -4.56
CA PRO A 556 -18.82 -36.45 -3.93
C PRO A 556 -17.86 -35.73 -4.88
N PRO A 557 -16.90 -34.96 -4.36
CA PRO A 557 -15.82 -34.38 -5.17
C PRO A 557 -14.76 -35.42 -5.55
N ALA A 558 -13.88 -35.04 -6.48
CA ALA A 558 -12.62 -35.73 -6.69
C ALA A 558 -11.51 -35.01 -5.90
N ASP A 559 -10.70 -35.75 -5.14
CA ASP A 559 -9.55 -35.20 -4.45
C ASP A 559 -8.32 -35.26 -5.35
N VAL A 560 -7.75 -34.07 -5.66
CA VAL A 560 -6.60 -33.93 -6.57
C VAL A 560 -5.65 -32.85 -6.05
N GLY A 561 -4.38 -33.19 -5.87
CA GLY A 561 -3.33 -32.21 -5.56
C GLY A 561 -3.58 -31.35 -4.33
N GLY A 562 -4.28 -31.86 -3.30
CA GLY A 562 -4.55 -31.16 -2.04
C GLY A 562 -5.85 -30.34 -2.04
N VAL A 563 -6.66 -30.42 -3.09
CA VAL A 563 -8.00 -29.81 -3.15
C VAL A 563 -9.06 -30.86 -3.43
N SER A 564 -10.33 -30.54 -3.11
CA SER A 564 -11.51 -31.30 -3.56
C SER A 564 -12.21 -30.51 -4.65
N ILE A 565 -12.47 -31.16 -5.81
CA ILE A 565 -13.01 -30.51 -7.00
C ILE A 565 -14.25 -31.21 -7.52
N TRP A 566 -15.29 -30.43 -7.87
CA TRP A 566 -16.41 -30.82 -8.72
C TRP A 566 -16.17 -30.21 -10.10
N ARG A 567 -15.94 -31.07 -11.10
CA ARG A 567 -15.79 -30.64 -12.49
C ARG A 567 -17.14 -30.70 -13.21
N ASP A 568 -17.34 -29.79 -14.18
CA ASP A 568 -18.54 -29.73 -15.02
C ASP A 568 -19.82 -29.83 -14.18
N VAL A 569 -19.99 -28.90 -13.24
CA VAL A 569 -21.17 -28.88 -12.36
C VAL A 569 -22.42 -28.60 -13.21
N ASP A 570 -23.41 -29.50 -13.14
CA ASP A 570 -24.70 -29.27 -13.76
C ASP A 570 -25.54 -28.30 -12.91
N VAL A 571 -25.44 -27.04 -13.24
CA VAL A 571 -26.18 -25.98 -12.53
C VAL A 571 -27.69 -26.10 -12.71
N ASN A 572 -28.13 -26.72 -13.82
CA ASN A 572 -29.56 -26.96 -14.10
C ASN A 572 -30.09 -28.19 -13.34
N GLY A 573 -29.20 -29.14 -13.02
CA GLY A 573 -29.50 -30.31 -12.20
C GLY A 573 -29.54 -30.06 -10.71
N VAL A 574 -29.27 -28.83 -10.24
CA VAL A 574 -29.54 -28.40 -8.88
C VAL A 574 -31.05 -28.23 -8.70
N ALA A 575 -31.79 -29.36 -8.83
CA ALA A 575 -33.24 -29.36 -8.69
C ALA A 575 -33.70 -28.97 -7.28
N PRO A 576 -34.86 -28.32 -7.12
CA PRO A 576 -35.44 -28.14 -5.80
C PRO A 576 -35.65 -29.52 -5.16
N GLU A 577 -35.41 -29.62 -3.87
CA GLU A 577 -35.72 -30.82 -3.09
C GLU A 577 -37.19 -31.21 -3.33
N PRO A 578 -37.51 -32.49 -3.59
CA PRO A 578 -38.90 -32.87 -3.67
C PRO A 578 -39.62 -32.46 -2.37
N PRO A 579 -40.90 -32.05 -2.46
CA PRO A 579 -41.66 -31.72 -1.24
C PRO A 579 -41.52 -32.88 -0.28
N ALA A 580 -41.17 -32.57 0.98
CA ALA A 580 -41.16 -33.58 2.03
C ALA A 580 -42.54 -34.21 2.04
N ASP A 581 -42.60 -35.51 1.81
CA ASP A 581 -43.84 -36.27 1.93
C ASP A 581 -44.40 -36.01 3.33
N GLU A 582 -45.62 -35.42 3.39
CA GLU A 582 -46.40 -35.20 4.60
C GLU A 582 -46.80 -36.53 5.27
#